data_c24839176226331128d2cc733e01ce4f
#
_entry.id   c24839176226331128d2cc733e01ce4f
#
_cell.length_a   1.000
_cell.length_b   1.000
_cell.length_c   1.000
_cell.angle_alpha   90.00
_cell.angle_beta   90.00
_cell.angle_gamma   90.00
#
_symmetry.space_group_name_H-M   'P 1'
#
loop_
_entity.id
_entity.type
_entity.pdbx_description
1 polymer ?
#
loop_
_entity_poly.entity_id
_entity_poly.type
_entity_poly.pdbx_seq_one_letter_code
_entity_poly.pdbx_strand_id
1 'polypeptide(L)'
;VYEFIESYIHEKGFGPTVREIAEAVNLSSPSTVHVHLKTLEEKGYIVRDPLKSRSIALPHTDDVDLSFGSEGFDNTLSLPLVGNVAAGEPILAEQNIETTMTLPTELVGDAASFILSVHGDSMIEIGINDGDYVVVKQQNVARNGEIVVALIEDGATVKRFYKEADHIRLQPENSSLEPIITKECTIVGKVVAVLRKVY
;
A
#
# COMPACT_ATOMS: atom_id res chain seq x y z
N VAL A 1 -17.72 -19.38 20.46
CA VAL A 1 -16.38 -18.97 20.00
C VAL A 1 -16.49 -18.07 18.78
N TYR A 2 -17.22 -18.47 17.74
CA TYR A 2 -17.37 -17.66 16.52
C TYR A 2 -18.00 -16.28 16.80
N GLU A 3 -19.12 -16.23 17.47
CA GLU A 3 -19.82 -14.98 17.84
C GLU A 3 -18.92 -13.99 18.60
N PHE A 4 -18.05 -14.51 19.50
CA PHE A 4 -17.10 -13.67 20.20
C PHE A 4 -16.03 -13.10 19.26
N ILE A 5 -15.48 -13.92 18.34
CA ILE A 5 -14.48 -13.49 17.36
C ILE A 5 -15.07 -12.39 16.46
N GLU A 6 -16.28 -12.60 15.97
CA GLU A 6 -17.02 -11.66 15.14
C GLU A 6 -17.23 -10.31 15.84
N SER A 7 -17.82 -10.33 17.05
CA SER A 7 -18.05 -9.12 17.84
C SER A 7 -16.75 -8.40 18.19
N TYR A 8 -15.69 -9.14 18.52
CA TYR A 8 -14.38 -8.57 18.87
C TYR A 8 -13.74 -7.87 17.69
N ILE A 9 -13.79 -8.48 16.50
CA ILE A 9 -13.25 -7.89 15.26
C ILE A 9 -14.05 -6.63 14.88
N HIS A 10 -15.39 -6.66 15.00
CA HIS A 10 -16.22 -5.48 14.74
C HIS A 10 -15.94 -4.32 15.70
N GLU A 11 -15.69 -4.61 16.98
CA GLU A 11 -15.43 -3.59 17.99
C GLU A 11 -13.99 -3.04 17.95
N LYS A 12 -13.00 -3.92 17.77
CA LYS A 12 -11.57 -3.58 17.89
C LYS A 12 -10.84 -3.38 16.57
N GLY A 13 -11.40 -3.87 15.43
CA GLY A 13 -10.79 -3.80 14.12
C GLY A 13 -9.66 -4.83 13.86
N PHE A 14 -9.42 -5.75 14.79
CA PHE A 14 -8.40 -6.81 14.64
C PHE A 14 -8.82 -8.08 15.40
N GLY A 15 -8.22 -9.23 15.02
CA GLY A 15 -8.55 -10.53 15.61
C GLY A 15 -8.10 -10.68 17.06
N PRO A 16 -8.88 -11.41 17.90
CA PRO A 16 -8.50 -11.74 19.25
C PRO A 16 -7.37 -12.78 19.31
N THR A 17 -6.63 -12.79 20.41
CA THR A 17 -5.67 -13.84 20.73
C THR A 17 -6.37 -15.08 21.26
N VAL A 18 -5.72 -16.25 21.18
CA VAL A 18 -6.22 -17.52 21.76
C VAL A 18 -6.56 -17.38 23.24
N ARG A 19 -5.80 -16.54 23.98
CA ARG A 19 -6.02 -16.31 25.40
C ARG A 19 -7.27 -15.47 25.65
N GLU A 20 -7.48 -14.40 24.90
CA GLU A 20 -8.68 -13.56 24.97
C GLU A 20 -9.94 -14.37 24.63
N ILE A 21 -9.84 -15.27 23.64
CA ILE A 21 -10.93 -16.20 23.31
C ILE A 21 -11.21 -17.13 24.48
N ALA A 22 -10.18 -17.78 25.04
CA ALA A 22 -10.35 -18.71 26.16
C ALA A 22 -11.04 -18.06 27.37
N GLU A 23 -10.62 -16.85 27.73
CA GLU A 23 -11.19 -16.05 28.82
C GLU A 23 -12.66 -15.68 28.53
N ALA A 24 -12.97 -15.22 27.34
CA ALA A 24 -14.32 -14.78 26.97
C ALA A 24 -15.36 -15.91 26.90
N VAL A 25 -14.94 -17.11 26.44
CA VAL A 25 -15.85 -18.26 26.33
C VAL A 25 -15.70 -19.24 27.49
N ASN A 26 -15.00 -18.84 28.55
CA ASN A 26 -14.81 -19.59 29.78
C ASN A 26 -14.21 -21.01 29.61
N LEU A 27 -13.24 -21.13 28.68
CA LEU A 27 -12.50 -22.35 28.41
C LEU A 27 -11.18 -22.35 29.19
N SER A 28 -10.99 -23.39 30.03
CA SER A 28 -9.80 -23.52 30.87
C SER A 28 -8.53 -23.91 30.10
N SER A 29 -8.66 -24.44 28.89
CA SER A 29 -7.53 -24.94 28.11
C SER A 29 -7.37 -24.24 26.76
N PRO A 30 -6.21 -23.64 26.48
CA PRO A 30 -5.88 -23.11 25.16
C PRO A 30 -5.98 -24.14 24.04
N SER A 31 -5.72 -25.42 24.34
CA SER A 31 -5.82 -26.53 23.39
C SER A 31 -7.25 -26.71 22.86
N THR A 32 -8.27 -26.50 23.71
CA THR A 32 -9.67 -26.58 23.30
C THR A 32 -10.02 -25.42 22.35
N VAL A 33 -9.49 -24.22 22.60
CA VAL A 33 -9.65 -23.07 21.68
C VAL A 33 -9.04 -23.39 20.32
N HIS A 34 -7.85 -23.99 20.28
CA HIS A 34 -7.22 -24.38 19.02
C HIS A 34 -8.05 -25.37 18.22
N VAL A 35 -8.73 -26.33 18.85
CA VAL A 35 -9.62 -27.27 18.16
C VAL A 35 -10.83 -26.52 17.55
N HIS A 36 -11.43 -25.61 18.31
CA HIS A 36 -12.53 -24.80 17.81
C HIS A 36 -12.11 -23.90 16.63
N LEU A 37 -10.94 -23.23 16.76
CA LEU A 37 -10.41 -22.40 15.68
C LEU A 37 -10.12 -23.20 14.41
N LYS A 38 -9.54 -24.40 14.54
CA LYS A 38 -9.31 -25.30 13.41
C LYS A 38 -10.62 -25.70 12.73
N THR A 39 -11.65 -26.06 13.50
CA THR A 39 -12.97 -26.40 12.96
C THR A 39 -13.63 -25.21 12.24
N LEU A 40 -13.48 -23.99 12.78
CA LEU A 40 -14.01 -22.77 12.15
C LEU A 40 -13.26 -22.44 10.85
N GLU A 41 -11.95 -22.63 10.83
CA GLU A 41 -11.10 -22.44 9.65
C GLU A 41 -11.42 -23.49 8.55
N GLU A 42 -11.54 -24.79 8.91
CA GLU A 42 -11.95 -25.86 7.99
C GLU A 42 -13.36 -25.66 7.39
N LYS A 43 -14.25 -24.99 8.12
CA LYS A 43 -15.59 -24.63 7.65
C LYS A 43 -15.65 -23.28 6.91
N GLY A 44 -14.52 -22.60 6.79
CA GLY A 44 -14.44 -21.29 6.11
C GLY A 44 -15.05 -20.11 6.86
N TYR A 45 -15.33 -20.23 8.18
CA TYR A 45 -15.86 -19.14 8.99
C TYR A 45 -14.83 -18.14 9.46
N ILE A 46 -13.54 -18.51 9.49
CA ILE A 46 -12.42 -17.65 9.82
C ILE A 46 -11.22 -17.99 8.93
N VAL A 47 -10.34 -17.03 8.73
CA VAL A 47 -9.02 -17.20 8.12
C VAL A 47 -7.96 -16.92 9.18
N ARG A 48 -6.86 -17.67 9.18
CA ARG A 48 -5.81 -17.55 10.19
C ARG A 48 -4.43 -17.77 9.60
N ASP A 49 -3.46 -16.91 9.94
CA ASP A 49 -2.04 -17.12 9.67
C ASP A 49 -1.37 -17.71 10.92
N PRO A 50 -0.94 -18.98 10.92
CA PRO A 50 -0.37 -19.63 12.09
C PRO A 50 0.96 -19.02 12.56
N LEU A 51 1.60 -18.19 11.73
CA LEU A 51 2.90 -17.56 12.04
C LEU A 51 2.77 -16.17 12.68
N LYS A 52 1.54 -15.62 12.73
CA LYS A 52 1.30 -14.27 13.28
C LYS A 52 0.35 -14.31 14.47
N SER A 53 0.66 -13.53 15.51
CA SER A 53 -0.29 -13.28 16.59
C SER A 53 -1.40 -12.32 16.11
N ARG A 54 -2.65 -12.49 16.59
CA ARG A 54 -3.82 -11.67 16.18
C ARG A 54 -4.19 -11.78 14.68
N SER A 55 -3.88 -12.92 14.04
CA SER A 55 -4.12 -13.18 12.63
C SER A 55 -5.50 -13.76 12.30
N ILE A 56 -6.41 -13.84 13.29
CA ILE A 56 -7.76 -14.31 13.07
C ILE A 56 -8.55 -13.21 12.39
N ALA A 57 -9.06 -13.48 11.17
CA ALA A 57 -9.92 -12.61 10.39
C ALA A 57 -11.21 -13.35 10.01
N LEU A 58 -12.28 -12.59 9.79
CA LEU A 58 -13.51 -13.11 9.19
C LEU A 58 -13.32 -13.11 7.66
N PRO A 59 -13.78 -14.14 6.95
CA PRO A 59 -13.95 -14.02 5.51
C PRO A 59 -14.93 -12.86 5.27
N HIS A 60 -14.61 -11.93 4.40
CA HIS A 60 -15.47 -10.80 4.10
C HIS A 60 -16.82 -11.29 3.59
N THR A 61 -17.85 -11.08 4.41
CA THR A 61 -19.26 -11.17 4.01
C THR A 61 -19.82 -9.75 3.95
N ASP A 62 -19.39 -8.98 2.97
CA ASP A 62 -20.16 -7.83 2.56
C ASP A 62 -20.76 -8.14 1.20
N ASP A 63 -22.10 -8.29 1.20
CA ASP A 63 -22.94 -8.44 0.04
C ASP A 63 -22.78 -7.24 -0.90
N VAL A 64 -21.83 -7.34 -1.81
CA VAL A 64 -21.98 -6.79 -3.15
C VAL A 64 -21.76 -7.94 -4.10
N ASP A 65 -22.87 -8.48 -4.56
CA ASP A 65 -22.97 -9.47 -5.63
C ASP A 65 -22.32 -8.91 -6.91
N LEU A 66 -21.00 -9.07 -7.01
CA LEU A 66 -20.27 -9.02 -8.25
C LEU A 66 -19.70 -10.42 -8.47
N SER A 67 -20.55 -11.30 -8.98
CA SER A 67 -20.17 -12.58 -9.53
C SER A 67 -19.29 -12.38 -10.78
N PHE A 68 -18.05 -12.00 -10.53
CA PHE A 68 -16.93 -12.31 -11.38
C PHE A 68 -16.16 -13.46 -10.72
N GLY A 69 -16.02 -14.56 -11.43
CA GLY A 69 -15.51 -15.87 -11.05
C GLY A 69 -14.57 -15.89 -9.84
N SER A 70 -14.94 -16.73 -8.87
CA SER A 70 -14.15 -17.09 -7.69
C SER A 70 -12.87 -17.85 -8.09
N GLU A 71 -11.89 -17.15 -8.61
CA GLU A 71 -10.49 -17.59 -8.59
C GLU A 71 -9.75 -16.53 -7.75
N GLY A 72 -9.37 -16.94 -6.54
CA GLY A 72 -8.76 -16.22 -5.44
C GLY A 72 -8.01 -14.93 -5.74
N PHE A 73 -8.47 -13.82 -5.17
CA PHE A 73 -7.62 -12.64 -4.95
C PHE A 73 -6.62 -12.90 -3.80
N ASP A 74 -5.81 -13.96 -3.93
CA ASP A 74 -4.70 -14.24 -2.99
C ASP A 74 -3.52 -13.28 -3.19
N ASN A 75 -3.59 -12.38 -4.21
CA ASN A 75 -2.50 -11.49 -4.56
C ASN A 75 -2.90 -10.01 -4.41
N THR A 76 -3.06 -9.55 -3.17
CA THR A 76 -3.19 -8.12 -2.88
C THR A 76 -2.02 -7.61 -2.05
N LEU A 77 -1.63 -6.35 -2.26
CA LEU A 77 -0.64 -5.64 -1.46
C LEU A 77 -1.31 -4.50 -0.71
N SER A 78 -1.08 -4.42 0.60
CA SER A 78 -1.45 -3.27 1.41
C SER A 78 -0.29 -2.26 1.39
N LEU A 79 -0.49 -1.15 0.70
CA LEU A 79 0.53 -0.13 0.45
C LEU A 79 0.21 1.13 1.25
N PRO A 80 1.19 1.72 1.97
CA PRO A 80 0.99 3.01 2.62
C PRO A 80 0.79 4.11 1.58
N LEU A 81 -0.23 4.93 1.78
CA LEU A 81 -0.44 6.18 1.05
C LEU A 81 0.34 7.29 1.75
N VAL A 82 1.29 7.84 1.03
CA VAL A 82 2.14 8.95 1.47
C VAL A 82 1.58 10.24 0.89
N GLY A 83 1.36 11.22 1.75
CA GLY A 83 0.94 12.56 1.38
C GLY A 83 2.13 13.48 1.06
N ASN A 84 2.17 14.65 1.69
CA ASN A 84 3.28 15.58 1.53
C ASN A 84 4.55 15.08 2.20
N VAL A 85 5.67 15.11 1.48
CA VAL A 85 6.98 14.74 1.99
C VAL A 85 7.86 15.99 2.03
N ALA A 86 8.25 16.38 3.23
CA ALA A 86 9.19 17.49 3.42
C ALA A 86 10.63 17.07 3.07
N ALA A 87 11.42 18.04 2.65
CA ALA A 87 12.85 17.82 2.40
C ALA A 87 13.58 17.37 3.67
N GLY A 88 14.46 16.38 3.52
CA GLY A 88 15.29 15.88 4.61
C GLY A 88 14.66 14.79 5.48
N GLU A 89 13.41 14.44 5.26
CA GLU A 89 12.73 13.35 5.98
C GLU A 89 12.62 12.07 5.15
N PRO A 90 12.66 10.88 5.78
CA PRO A 90 12.38 9.63 5.09
C PRO A 90 10.95 9.62 4.55
N ILE A 91 10.76 9.24 3.28
CA ILE A 91 9.44 9.28 2.63
C ILE A 91 8.39 8.41 3.35
N LEU A 92 8.80 7.30 3.94
CA LEU A 92 7.97 6.38 4.72
C LEU A 92 7.99 6.66 6.22
N ALA A 93 8.33 7.89 6.65
CA ALA A 93 8.16 8.28 8.04
C ALA A 93 6.67 8.22 8.42
N GLU A 94 6.35 7.81 9.65
CA GLU A 94 4.96 7.63 10.10
C GLU A 94 4.10 8.88 9.90
N GLN A 95 4.67 10.06 10.09
CA GLN A 95 4.00 11.35 9.90
C GLN A 95 3.61 11.65 8.45
N ASN A 96 4.22 10.98 7.47
CA ASN A 96 3.94 11.16 6.05
C ASN A 96 2.88 10.16 5.55
N ILE A 97 2.51 9.15 6.35
CA ILE A 97 1.54 8.11 5.99
C ILE A 97 0.14 8.58 6.40
N GLU A 98 -0.72 8.81 5.43
CA GLU A 98 -2.10 9.23 5.65
C GLU A 98 -3.02 8.05 5.94
N THR A 99 -2.86 6.96 5.19
CA THR A 99 -3.67 5.74 5.28
C THR A 99 -2.97 4.58 4.56
N THR A 100 -3.63 3.43 4.50
CA THR A 100 -3.17 2.26 3.73
C THR A 100 -4.22 1.89 2.71
N MET A 101 -3.80 1.59 1.48
CA MET A 101 -4.67 1.13 0.39
C MET A 101 -4.29 -0.30 0.01
N THR A 102 -5.29 -1.17 -0.12
CA THR A 102 -5.09 -2.54 -0.59
C THR A 102 -5.40 -2.63 -2.07
N LEU A 103 -4.42 -3.05 -2.87
CA LEU A 103 -4.49 -3.11 -4.32
C LEU A 103 -4.12 -4.50 -4.83
N PRO A 104 -4.77 -4.99 -5.91
CA PRO A 104 -4.36 -6.23 -6.58
C PRO A 104 -2.94 -6.13 -7.13
N THR A 105 -2.11 -7.14 -6.90
CA THR A 105 -0.74 -7.20 -7.44
C THR A 105 -0.70 -7.21 -8.96
N GLU A 106 -1.75 -7.72 -9.61
CA GLU A 106 -1.89 -7.71 -11.05
C GLU A 106 -1.89 -6.30 -11.65
N LEU A 107 -2.41 -5.30 -10.90
CA LEU A 107 -2.44 -3.91 -11.33
C LEU A 107 -1.16 -3.13 -11.01
N VAL A 108 -0.51 -3.46 -9.90
CA VAL A 108 0.59 -2.64 -9.36
C VAL A 108 1.94 -3.35 -9.37
N GLY A 109 1.94 -4.66 -9.64
CA GLY A 109 3.12 -5.52 -9.52
C GLY A 109 3.41 -5.90 -8.07
N ASP A 110 4.04 -7.04 -7.88
CA ASP A 110 4.41 -7.62 -6.57
C ASP A 110 5.52 -6.84 -5.83
N ALA A 111 6.23 -5.98 -6.56
CA ALA A 111 7.32 -5.16 -6.04
C ALA A 111 6.90 -3.72 -5.68
N ALA A 112 5.61 -3.36 -5.77
CA ALA A 112 5.09 -2.08 -5.30
C ALA A 112 5.36 -1.91 -3.80
N SER A 113 5.72 -0.69 -3.38
CA SER A 113 6.18 -0.43 -2.01
C SER A 113 5.36 0.62 -1.28
N PHE A 114 4.89 1.64 -2.00
CA PHE A 114 4.04 2.70 -1.44
C PHE A 114 3.28 3.43 -2.55
N ILE A 115 2.34 4.27 -2.15
CA ILE A 115 1.55 5.15 -3.01
C ILE A 115 1.86 6.59 -2.62
N LEU A 116 1.98 7.48 -3.60
CA LEU A 116 2.21 8.91 -3.38
C LEU A 116 1.09 9.71 -4.05
N SER A 117 0.55 10.70 -3.33
CA SER A 117 -0.36 11.70 -3.88
C SER A 117 0.39 12.65 -4.82
N VAL A 118 -0.16 12.88 -6.00
CA VAL A 118 0.42 13.79 -7.00
C VAL A 118 -0.19 15.17 -6.83
N HIS A 119 0.68 16.18 -6.80
CA HIS A 119 0.28 17.58 -6.78
C HIS A 119 0.93 18.34 -7.94
N GLY A 120 0.09 19.15 -8.62
CA GLY A 120 0.51 19.98 -9.75
C GLY A 120 0.53 19.27 -11.10
N ASP A 121 0.90 20.04 -12.12
CA ASP A 121 0.70 19.70 -13.54
C ASP A 121 1.97 19.27 -14.26
N SER A 122 3.03 18.92 -13.54
CA SER A 122 4.34 18.70 -14.15
C SER A 122 4.44 17.46 -15.03
N MET A 123 3.46 16.55 -14.98
CA MET A 123 3.48 15.26 -15.70
C MET A 123 2.20 15.02 -16.51
N ILE A 124 1.46 16.07 -16.87
CA ILE A 124 0.16 15.99 -17.53
C ILE A 124 0.21 15.41 -18.93
N GLU A 125 1.29 15.64 -19.68
CA GLU A 125 1.41 15.18 -21.07
C GLU A 125 1.54 13.64 -21.20
N ILE A 126 1.85 12.97 -20.10
CA ILE A 126 1.81 11.51 -20.01
C ILE A 126 0.64 10.97 -19.20
N GLY A 127 -0.33 11.84 -18.89
CA GLY A 127 -1.58 11.46 -18.23
C GLY A 127 -1.51 11.33 -16.70
N ILE A 128 -0.45 11.81 -16.05
CA ILE A 128 -0.38 11.95 -14.59
C ILE A 128 -0.81 13.37 -14.24
N ASN A 129 -1.95 13.52 -13.58
CA ASN A 129 -2.58 14.81 -13.30
C ASN A 129 -2.55 15.14 -11.81
N ASP A 130 -2.85 16.39 -11.50
CA ASP A 130 -3.10 16.81 -10.12
C ASP A 130 -4.23 15.99 -9.49
N GLY A 131 -4.03 15.53 -8.24
CA GLY A 131 -4.95 14.67 -7.52
C GLY A 131 -4.90 13.17 -7.86
N ASP A 132 -4.04 12.75 -8.79
CA ASP A 132 -3.77 11.33 -9.03
C ASP A 132 -2.95 10.71 -7.88
N TYR A 133 -2.94 9.40 -7.86
CA TYR A 133 -2.04 8.60 -7.02
C TYR A 133 -1.07 7.83 -7.90
N VAL A 134 0.21 7.87 -7.59
CA VAL A 134 1.21 7.03 -8.25
C VAL A 134 1.65 5.90 -7.34
N VAL A 135 1.64 4.69 -7.86
CA VAL A 135 2.18 3.51 -7.18
C VAL A 135 3.66 3.43 -7.47
N VAL A 136 4.46 3.28 -6.44
CA VAL A 136 5.91 3.38 -6.49
C VAL A 136 6.57 2.09 -6.03
N LYS A 137 7.48 1.58 -6.85
CA LYS A 137 8.44 0.56 -6.45
C LYS A 137 9.66 1.25 -5.87
N GLN A 138 9.97 0.96 -4.61
CA GLN A 138 11.14 1.53 -3.93
C GLN A 138 12.43 1.06 -4.59
N GLN A 139 13.27 1.98 -4.96
CA GLN A 139 14.62 1.75 -5.47
C GLN A 139 15.44 3.04 -5.33
N ASN A 140 16.77 2.91 -5.20
CA ASN A 140 17.70 4.05 -5.04
C ASN A 140 18.50 4.37 -6.30
N VAL A 141 18.22 3.68 -7.40
CA VAL A 141 18.87 3.87 -8.71
C VAL A 141 17.80 3.94 -9.78
N ALA A 142 17.98 4.82 -10.75
CA ALA A 142 17.10 4.96 -11.90
C ALA A 142 17.86 4.87 -13.22
N ARG A 143 17.17 4.45 -14.28
CA ARG A 143 17.65 4.45 -15.64
C ARG A 143 17.09 5.65 -16.39
N ASN A 144 17.83 6.14 -17.39
CA ASN A 144 17.35 7.22 -18.25
C ASN A 144 16.00 6.88 -18.87
N GLY A 145 15.06 7.83 -18.77
CA GLY A 145 13.70 7.70 -19.27
C GLY A 145 12.69 7.11 -18.27
N GLU A 146 13.10 6.61 -17.12
CA GLU A 146 12.16 6.15 -16.10
C GLU A 146 11.46 7.31 -15.40
N ILE A 147 10.18 7.13 -15.08
CA ILE A 147 9.42 8.06 -14.24
C ILE A 147 9.72 7.69 -12.78
N VAL A 148 10.23 8.64 -12.03
CA VAL A 148 10.70 8.42 -10.67
C VAL A 148 10.08 9.39 -9.68
N VAL A 149 10.08 8.98 -8.42
CA VAL A 149 9.96 9.87 -7.27
C VAL A 149 11.39 10.20 -6.82
N ALA A 150 11.74 11.47 -6.86
CA ALA A 150 13.03 11.99 -6.43
C ALA A 150 12.84 12.99 -5.30
N LEU A 151 13.74 12.95 -4.31
CA LEU A 151 13.87 13.99 -3.28
C LEU A 151 14.90 15.02 -3.75
N ILE A 152 14.50 16.25 -3.76
CA ILE A 152 15.31 17.44 -3.99
C ILE A 152 15.18 18.38 -2.79
N GLU A 153 15.83 19.56 -2.83
CA GLU A 153 15.79 20.53 -1.72
C GLU A 153 14.37 20.92 -1.31
N ASP A 154 13.44 20.98 -2.27
CA ASP A 154 12.06 21.41 -2.06
C ASP A 154 11.11 20.24 -1.65
N GLY A 155 11.61 19.01 -1.53
CA GLY A 155 10.81 17.82 -1.15
C GLY A 155 10.72 16.78 -2.25
N ALA A 156 9.66 15.94 -2.19
CA ALA A 156 9.44 14.87 -3.17
C ALA A 156 8.84 15.42 -4.47
N THR A 157 9.36 14.96 -5.62
CA THR A 157 8.83 15.32 -6.93
C THR A 157 8.76 14.10 -7.86
N VAL A 158 7.76 14.06 -8.73
CA VAL A 158 7.61 13.05 -9.80
C VAL A 158 8.09 13.65 -11.11
N LYS A 159 9.11 13.05 -11.72
CA LYS A 159 9.71 13.52 -12.98
C LYS A 159 10.24 12.35 -13.80
N ARG A 160 10.53 12.61 -15.08
CA ARG A 160 11.31 11.67 -15.87
C ARG A 160 12.80 11.90 -15.63
N PHE A 161 13.49 10.85 -15.28
CA PHE A 161 14.89 10.87 -14.89
C PHE A 161 15.82 10.73 -16.09
N TYR A 162 16.86 11.58 -16.12
CA TYR A 162 18.00 11.46 -17.02
C TYR A 162 19.30 11.78 -16.27
N LYS A 163 20.25 10.87 -16.36
CA LYS A 163 21.62 11.08 -15.90
C LYS A 163 22.47 11.51 -17.11
N GLU A 164 22.88 12.75 -17.10
CA GLU A 164 23.78 13.35 -18.09
C GLU A 164 25.25 13.21 -17.66
N ALA A 165 26.19 13.74 -18.43
CA ALA A 165 27.61 13.56 -18.17
C ALA A 165 28.08 14.23 -16.86
N ASP A 166 27.52 15.38 -16.50
CA ASP A 166 27.93 16.23 -15.39
C ASP A 166 26.80 16.65 -14.44
N HIS A 167 25.56 16.24 -14.76
CA HIS A 167 24.39 16.59 -13.98
C HIS A 167 23.26 15.56 -14.09
N ILE A 168 22.24 15.71 -13.27
CA ILE A 168 20.97 15.00 -13.35
C ILE A 168 19.92 15.97 -13.86
N ARG A 169 19.16 15.54 -14.85
CA ARG A 169 18.00 16.26 -15.37
C ARG A 169 16.73 15.53 -14.97
N LEU A 170 15.89 16.20 -14.19
CA LEU A 170 14.55 15.77 -13.84
C LEU A 170 13.57 16.50 -14.76
N GLN A 171 13.14 15.79 -15.80
CA GLN A 171 12.34 16.34 -16.90
C GLN A 171 10.86 16.28 -16.54
N PRO A 172 10.13 17.43 -16.52
CA PRO A 172 8.67 17.40 -16.50
C PRO A 172 8.13 16.90 -17.84
N GLU A 173 7.03 16.22 -17.81
CA GLU A 173 6.19 15.90 -18.97
C GLU A 173 5.07 16.94 -19.09
N ASN A 174 5.51 18.17 -19.23
CA ASN A 174 4.71 19.38 -19.48
C ASN A 174 5.61 20.38 -20.19
N SER A 175 5.29 20.66 -21.45
CA SER A 175 6.07 21.54 -22.34
C SER A 175 6.13 23.01 -21.86
N SER A 176 5.27 23.39 -20.91
CA SER A 176 5.26 24.74 -20.31
C SER A 176 6.24 24.89 -19.14
N LEU A 177 6.89 23.79 -18.71
CA LEU A 177 7.77 23.78 -17.55
C LEU A 177 9.21 23.43 -17.93
N GLU A 178 10.15 24.15 -17.33
CA GLU A 178 11.58 23.86 -17.51
C GLU A 178 12.02 22.66 -16.68
N PRO A 179 13.01 21.88 -17.17
CA PRO A 179 13.58 20.78 -16.41
C PRO A 179 14.36 21.27 -15.18
N ILE A 180 14.33 20.46 -14.12
CA ILE A 180 15.15 20.67 -12.94
C ILE A 180 16.53 20.08 -13.22
N ILE A 181 17.56 20.92 -13.18
CA ILE A 181 18.96 20.53 -13.34
C ILE A 181 19.61 20.55 -11.95
N THR A 182 20.13 19.41 -11.53
CA THR A 182 20.81 19.28 -10.24
C THR A 182 22.04 18.40 -10.33
N LYS A 183 23.01 18.57 -9.46
CA LYS A 183 24.15 17.66 -9.33
C LYS A 183 23.82 16.47 -8.47
N GLU A 184 22.85 16.60 -7.55
CA GLU A 184 22.50 15.57 -6.58
C GLU A 184 20.98 15.52 -6.42
N CYS A 185 20.44 14.32 -6.43
CA CYS A 185 19.08 14.05 -5.97
C CYS A 185 19.04 12.62 -5.39
N THR A 186 18.13 12.38 -4.48
CA THR A 186 17.89 11.05 -3.95
C THR A 186 16.73 10.40 -4.69
N ILE A 187 16.99 9.31 -5.40
CA ILE A 187 15.92 8.50 -5.99
C ILE A 187 15.26 7.68 -4.89
N VAL A 188 13.97 7.82 -4.73
CA VAL A 188 13.16 7.08 -3.76
C VAL A 188 12.54 5.85 -4.39
N GLY A 189 12.10 5.96 -5.64
CA GLY A 189 11.50 4.84 -6.34
C GLY A 189 11.10 5.19 -7.76
N LYS A 190 10.64 4.14 -8.46
CA LYS A 190 10.11 4.20 -9.81
C LYS A 190 8.59 4.11 -9.78
N VAL A 191 7.92 4.96 -10.54
CA VAL A 191 6.47 4.87 -10.76
C VAL A 191 6.17 3.63 -11.61
N VAL A 192 5.25 2.80 -11.15
CA VAL A 192 4.84 1.56 -11.83
C VAL A 192 3.38 1.55 -12.25
N ALA A 193 2.52 2.33 -11.58
CA ALA A 193 1.12 2.49 -11.94
C ALA A 193 0.59 3.87 -11.53
N VAL A 194 -0.52 4.27 -12.14
CA VAL A 194 -1.26 5.50 -11.80
C VAL A 194 -2.70 5.11 -11.48
N LEU A 195 -3.23 5.66 -10.41
CA LEU A 195 -4.61 5.47 -9.97
C LEU A 195 -5.31 6.82 -9.95
N ARG A 196 -6.50 6.89 -10.52
CA ARG A 196 -7.33 8.09 -10.55
C ARG A 196 -8.72 7.82 -10.05
N LYS A 197 -9.19 8.64 -9.15
CA LYS A 197 -10.58 8.65 -8.73
C LYS A 197 -11.35 9.62 -9.63
N VAL A 198 -12.35 9.12 -10.31
CA VAL A 198 -13.27 9.93 -11.14
C VAL A 198 -14.58 10.10 -10.38
N TYR A 199 -15.02 11.35 -10.24
CA TYR A 199 -16.27 11.70 -9.53
C TYR A 199 -17.41 11.92 -10.52
#